data_aa3906551c5a24bae267bfe061ad51be
#
_entry.id   aa3906551c5a24bae267bfe061ad51be
#
_cell.length_a   1.000
_cell.length_b   1.000
_cell.length_c   1.000
_cell.angle_alpha   90.00
_cell.angle_beta   90.00
_cell.angle_gamma   90.00
#
_symmetry.space_group_name_H-M   'P 1'
#
loop_
_entity.id
_entity.type
_entity.pdbx_description
1 polymer ?
#
loop_
_entity_poly.entity_id
_entity_poly.type
_entity_poly.pdbx_seq_one_letter_code
_entity_poly.pdbx_strand_id
1 'polypeptide(L)'
;MIDSITSREAMKVMIVDDHADSLLSVGRLLRVLGYDVRAARDGLQAITCAETFHPDAALIDLSLPGLDGCGVARRLRELEATRGTRLIAMTGWGTRESESLTREAGFHMHLVKPLTMNVLTDALSRGRL
;
A
#
# COMPACT_ATOMS: atom_id res chain seq x y z
N MET A 1 -19.06 -15.38 -16.87
CA MET A 1 -18.41 -14.66 -17.89
C MET A 1 -18.01 -13.27 -17.48
N ILE A 2 -18.93 -12.35 -17.38
CA ILE A 2 -18.64 -11.04 -16.86
C ILE A 2 -18.12 -11.12 -15.46
N ASP A 3 -18.67 -12.03 -14.68
CA ASP A 3 -18.25 -12.22 -13.29
C ASP A 3 -16.81 -12.66 -13.18
N SER A 4 -16.35 -13.54 -14.04
CA SER A 4 -14.96 -13.98 -13.97
C SER A 4 -14.01 -12.85 -14.38
N ILE A 5 -14.42 -11.99 -15.29
CA ILE A 5 -13.64 -10.83 -15.68
C ILE A 5 -13.51 -9.88 -14.50
N THR A 6 -14.63 -9.59 -13.84
CA THR A 6 -14.64 -8.71 -12.67
C THR A 6 -13.75 -9.27 -11.57
N SER A 7 -13.86 -10.55 -11.31
CA SER A 7 -13.08 -11.21 -10.27
C SER A 7 -11.58 -11.15 -10.55
N ARG A 8 -11.18 -11.38 -11.81
CA ARG A 8 -9.77 -11.35 -12.17
C ARG A 8 -9.18 -9.97 -12.16
N GLU A 9 -10.02 -8.98 -12.46
CA GLU A 9 -9.53 -7.61 -12.55
C GLU A 9 -9.50 -6.89 -11.22
N ALA A 10 -10.10 -7.47 -10.18
CA ALA A 10 -10.08 -6.87 -8.87
C ALA A 10 -8.65 -6.90 -8.34
N MET A 11 -8.01 -5.75 -8.37
CA MET A 11 -6.67 -5.59 -7.86
C MET A 11 -6.70 -5.69 -6.35
N LYS A 12 -5.73 -6.38 -5.77
CA LYS A 12 -5.61 -6.54 -4.31
C LYS A 12 -4.71 -5.46 -3.75
N VAL A 13 -5.24 -4.67 -2.84
CA VAL A 13 -4.51 -3.57 -2.24
C VAL A 13 -4.48 -3.73 -0.72
N MET A 14 -3.30 -3.71 -0.16
CA MET A 14 -3.13 -3.72 1.30
C MET A 14 -2.84 -2.28 1.74
N ILE A 15 -3.52 -1.84 2.79
CA ILE A 15 -3.26 -0.53 3.38
C ILE A 15 -2.74 -0.71 4.80
N VAL A 16 -1.63 -0.04 5.12
CA VAL A 16 -0.97 -0.15 6.42
C VAL A 16 -0.86 1.22 7.05
N ASP A 17 -1.55 1.42 8.17
CA ASP A 17 -1.59 2.70 8.86
C ASP A 17 -2.04 2.43 10.30
N ASP A 18 -1.42 3.03 11.28
CA ASP A 18 -1.80 2.83 12.67
C ASP A 18 -2.96 3.72 13.11
N HIS A 19 -3.40 4.65 12.28
CA HIS A 19 -4.53 5.51 12.55
C HIS A 19 -5.82 4.89 12.01
N ALA A 20 -6.73 4.53 12.90
CA ALA A 20 -7.97 3.88 12.52
C ALA A 20 -8.79 4.71 11.52
N ASP A 21 -8.83 6.02 11.71
CA ASP A 21 -9.59 6.90 10.83
C ASP A 21 -9.04 6.92 9.41
N SER A 22 -7.71 6.94 9.28
CA SER A 22 -7.06 6.87 7.97
C SER A 22 -7.36 5.56 7.27
N LEU A 23 -7.28 4.45 8.00
CA LEU A 23 -7.60 3.14 7.44
C LEU A 23 -9.03 3.09 6.92
N LEU A 24 -9.97 3.61 7.70
CA LEU A 24 -11.38 3.62 7.28
C LEU A 24 -11.59 4.48 6.05
N SER A 25 -11.05 5.69 6.06
CA SER A 25 -11.25 6.65 4.97
C SER A 25 -10.64 6.15 3.67
N VAL A 26 -9.38 5.79 3.70
CA VAL A 26 -8.67 5.33 2.50
C VAL A 26 -9.23 3.99 2.03
N GLY A 27 -9.53 3.10 2.98
CA GLY A 27 -10.12 1.81 2.67
C GLY A 27 -11.44 1.94 1.93
N ARG A 28 -12.29 2.87 2.34
CA ARG A 28 -13.57 3.12 1.67
C ARG A 28 -13.36 3.63 0.25
N LEU A 29 -12.44 4.58 0.08
CA LEU A 29 -12.15 5.11 -1.24
C LEU A 29 -11.68 4.00 -2.17
N LEU A 30 -10.80 3.14 -1.70
CA LEU A 30 -10.28 2.04 -2.49
C LEU A 30 -11.37 1.04 -2.88
N ARG A 31 -12.28 0.75 -1.96
CA ARG A 31 -13.38 -0.17 -2.24
C ARG A 31 -14.36 0.41 -3.24
N VAL A 32 -14.64 1.71 -3.13
CA VAL A 32 -15.47 2.41 -4.12
C VAL A 32 -14.85 2.33 -5.50
N LEU A 33 -13.52 2.38 -5.58
CA LEU A 33 -12.80 2.26 -6.84
C LEU A 33 -12.75 0.82 -7.38
N GLY A 34 -13.25 -0.14 -6.61
CA GLY A 34 -13.35 -1.52 -7.08
C GLY A 34 -12.22 -2.44 -6.66
N TYR A 35 -11.35 -2.00 -5.76
CA TYR A 35 -10.23 -2.83 -5.30
C TYR A 35 -10.65 -3.76 -4.16
N ASP A 36 -9.98 -4.90 -4.06
CA ASP A 36 -10.11 -5.81 -2.93
C ASP A 36 -9.10 -5.36 -1.89
N VAL A 37 -9.57 -4.93 -0.72
CA VAL A 37 -8.75 -4.22 0.26
C VAL A 37 -8.60 -5.01 1.55
N ARG A 38 -7.38 -5.11 2.05
CA ARG A 38 -7.08 -5.61 3.39
C ARG A 38 -6.29 -4.54 4.13
N ALA A 39 -6.54 -4.43 5.43
CA ALA A 39 -5.92 -3.40 6.27
C ALA A 39 -5.05 -4.03 7.34
N ALA A 40 -3.95 -3.37 7.66
CA ALA A 40 -3.08 -3.74 8.76
C ALA A 40 -2.74 -2.48 9.55
N ARG A 41 -2.58 -2.61 10.85
CA ARG A 41 -2.35 -1.45 11.72
C ARG A 41 -0.91 -1.30 12.17
N ASP A 42 -0.09 -2.28 11.94
CA ASP A 42 1.33 -2.21 12.26
C ASP A 42 2.13 -3.07 11.27
N GLY A 43 3.44 -2.99 11.40
CA GLY A 43 4.33 -3.66 10.45
C GLY A 43 4.25 -5.17 10.50
N LEU A 44 4.10 -5.75 11.68
CA LEU A 44 4.01 -7.21 11.81
C LEU A 44 2.72 -7.74 11.22
N GLN A 45 1.61 -7.05 11.46
CA GLN A 45 0.34 -7.40 10.85
C GLN A 45 0.41 -7.29 9.34
N ALA A 46 1.11 -6.27 8.85
CA ALA A 46 1.26 -6.06 7.41
C ALA A 46 1.98 -7.23 6.75
N ILE A 47 3.06 -7.68 7.35
CA ILE A 47 3.84 -8.80 6.81
C ILE A 47 3.01 -10.08 6.82
N THR A 48 2.35 -10.36 7.93
CA THR A 48 1.50 -11.54 8.05
C THR A 48 0.36 -11.51 7.03
N CYS A 49 -0.29 -10.37 6.90
CA CYS A 49 -1.37 -10.20 5.93
C CYS A 49 -0.86 -10.40 4.50
N ALA A 50 0.27 -9.80 4.18
CA ALA A 50 0.80 -9.85 2.81
C ALA A 50 1.18 -11.25 2.39
N GLU A 51 1.66 -12.07 3.31
CA GLU A 51 2.05 -13.45 3.00
C GLU A 51 0.89 -14.32 2.52
N THR A 52 -0.32 -14.04 2.98
CA THR A 52 -1.50 -14.81 2.56
C THR A 52 -2.33 -14.07 1.53
N PHE A 53 -2.41 -12.76 1.62
CA PHE A 53 -3.22 -11.97 0.70
C PHE A 53 -2.56 -11.78 -0.67
N HIS A 54 -1.24 -11.76 -0.72
CA HIS A 54 -0.47 -11.51 -1.95
C HIS A 54 -0.94 -10.24 -2.65
N PRO A 55 -0.83 -9.08 -2.00
CA PRO A 55 -1.35 -7.85 -2.59
C PRO A 55 -0.60 -7.46 -3.86
N ASP A 56 -1.33 -6.89 -4.81
CA ASP A 56 -0.73 -6.31 -6.01
C ASP A 56 -0.05 -4.99 -5.68
N ALA A 57 -0.61 -4.25 -4.74
CA ALA A 57 -0.06 -2.99 -4.26
C ALA A 57 -0.23 -2.88 -2.76
N ALA A 58 0.68 -2.17 -2.11
CA ALA A 58 0.60 -1.89 -0.68
C ALA A 58 0.84 -0.40 -0.45
N LEU A 59 -0.10 0.22 0.23
CA LEU A 59 0.00 1.62 0.68
C LEU A 59 0.46 1.59 2.13
N ILE A 60 1.65 2.06 2.40
CA ILE A 60 2.28 1.91 3.71
C ILE A 60 2.65 3.27 4.30
N ASP A 61 2.09 3.57 5.47
CA ASP A 61 2.44 4.78 6.22
C ASP A 61 3.89 4.65 6.71
N LEU A 62 4.68 5.68 6.49
CA LEU A 62 6.07 5.70 6.94
C LEU A 62 6.20 5.80 8.46
N SER A 63 5.20 6.35 9.13
CA SER A 63 5.25 6.65 10.56
C SER A 63 4.65 5.57 11.45
N LEU A 64 4.86 4.31 11.11
CA LEU A 64 4.35 3.21 11.91
C LEU A 64 5.17 3.02 13.19
N PRO A 65 4.54 2.67 14.31
CA PRO A 65 5.28 2.34 15.51
C PRO A 65 5.97 0.99 15.38
N GLY A 66 7.08 0.82 16.10
CA GLY A 66 7.82 -0.44 16.03
C GLY A 66 8.54 -0.61 14.71
N LEU A 67 8.15 -1.60 13.94
CA LEU A 67 8.68 -1.79 12.60
C LEU A 67 8.03 -0.74 11.69
N ASP A 68 8.81 0.27 11.31
CA ASP A 68 8.30 1.40 10.54
C ASP A 68 8.03 1.03 9.09
N GLY A 69 7.47 2.00 8.33
CA GLY A 69 7.09 1.75 6.94
C GLY A 69 8.24 1.31 6.05
N CYS A 70 9.42 1.87 6.23
CA CYS A 70 10.59 1.47 5.46
C CYS A 70 11.03 0.06 5.82
N GLY A 71 10.94 -0.30 7.09
CA GLY A 71 11.23 -1.65 7.55
C GLY A 71 10.29 -2.67 6.95
N VAL A 72 9.00 -2.33 6.88
CA VAL A 72 8.00 -3.19 6.24
C VAL A 72 8.34 -3.39 4.77
N ALA A 73 8.67 -2.30 4.07
CA ALA A 73 8.99 -2.37 2.65
C ALA A 73 10.19 -3.28 2.38
N ARG A 74 11.25 -3.13 3.17
CA ARG A 74 12.43 -3.99 3.02
C ARG A 74 12.07 -5.45 3.22
N ARG A 75 11.26 -5.74 4.22
CA ARG A 75 10.85 -7.09 4.52
C ARG A 75 10.02 -7.69 3.39
N LEU A 76 9.09 -6.91 2.84
CA LEU A 76 8.26 -7.37 1.74
C LEU A 76 9.10 -7.65 0.48
N ARG A 77 10.17 -6.90 0.27
CA ARG A 77 11.06 -7.15 -0.86
C ARG A 77 11.86 -8.43 -0.71
N GLU A 78 12.13 -8.85 0.51
CA GLU A 78 12.87 -10.06 0.79
C GLU A 78 12.02 -11.32 0.63
N LEU A 79 10.72 -11.21 0.83
CA LEU A 79 9.82 -12.35 0.76
C LEU A 79 9.43 -12.63 -0.69
N GLU A 80 9.52 -13.89 -1.08
CA GLU A 80 9.19 -14.31 -2.43
C GLU A 80 7.74 -13.97 -2.78
N ALA A 81 6.82 -14.20 -1.85
CA ALA A 81 5.39 -13.98 -2.08
C ALA A 81 5.05 -12.51 -2.36
N THR A 82 5.87 -11.56 -1.89
CA THR A 82 5.56 -10.15 -1.99
C THR A 82 6.62 -9.33 -2.72
N ARG A 83 7.61 -10.00 -3.29
CA ARG A 83 8.69 -9.30 -3.99
C ARG A 83 8.17 -8.45 -5.14
N GLY A 84 7.12 -8.89 -5.82
CA GLY A 84 6.52 -8.16 -6.93
C GLY A 84 5.45 -7.16 -6.55
N THR A 85 5.11 -7.06 -5.26
CA THR A 85 4.11 -6.11 -4.81
C THR A 85 4.60 -4.67 -5.06
N ARG A 86 3.73 -3.85 -5.64
CA ARG A 86 4.04 -2.43 -5.82
C ARG A 86 3.93 -1.73 -4.48
N LEU A 87 5.01 -1.12 -4.03
CA LEU A 87 5.06 -0.46 -2.73
C LEU A 87 4.91 1.05 -2.89
N ILE A 88 3.93 1.61 -2.18
CA ILE A 88 3.61 3.04 -2.23
C ILE A 88 3.67 3.59 -0.82
N ALA A 89 4.55 4.54 -0.58
CA ALA A 89 4.70 5.17 0.73
C ALA A 89 3.66 6.26 0.92
N MET A 90 3.12 6.36 2.12
CA MET A 90 2.24 7.45 2.52
C MET A 90 2.91 8.22 3.64
N THR A 91 2.88 9.55 3.59
CA THR A 91 3.48 10.37 4.63
C THR A 91 2.76 11.70 4.75
N GLY A 92 2.86 12.32 5.92
CA GLY A 92 2.40 13.69 6.11
C GLY A 92 3.42 14.72 5.65
N TRP A 93 4.63 14.28 5.32
CA TRP A 93 5.77 15.15 5.00
C TRP A 93 6.42 14.72 3.69
N GLY A 94 6.47 15.63 2.72
CA GLY A 94 7.10 15.34 1.45
C GLY A 94 8.45 16.03 1.33
N THR A 95 9.47 15.57 2.03
CA THR A 95 10.82 16.12 1.94
C THR A 95 11.68 15.28 1.02
N ARG A 96 12.76 15.86 0.52
CA ARG A 96 13.72 15.14 -0.31
C ARG A 96 14.37 14.00 0.45
N GLU A 97 14.62 14.21 1.75
CA GLU A 97 15.19 13.17 2.59
C GLU A 97 14.27 11.96 2.69
N SER A 98 12.97 12.19 2.91
CA SER A 98 12.03 11.09 3.00
C SER A 98 11.89 10.37 1.66
N GLU A 99 11.96 11.09 0.55
CA GLU A 99 11.92 10.46 -0.78
C GLU A 99 13.11 9.55 -1.02
N SER A 100 14.30 10.00 -0.59
CA SER A 100 15.51 9.22 -0.73
C SER A 100 15.44 7.94 0.10
N LEU A 101 15.00 8.05 1.36
CA LEU A 101 14.87 6.91 2.25
C LEU A 101 13.84 5.91 1.74
N THR A 102 12.73 6.37 1.19
CA THR A 102 11.71 5.47 0.68
C THR A 102 12.18 4.73 -0.56
N ARG A 103 12.91 5.42 -1.41
CA ARG A 103 13.45 4.77 -2.61
C ARG A 103 14.43 3.67 -2.23
N GLU A 104 15.31 3.93 -1.28
CA GLU A 104 16.27 2.93 -0.79
C GLU A 104 15.59 1.73 -0.15
N ALA A 105 14.45 1.96 0.51
CA ALA A 105 13.68 0.88 1.14
C ALA A 105 12.93 0.02 0.14
N GLY A 106 12.84 0.46 -1.12
CA GLY A 106 12.17 -0.31 -2.16
C GLY A 106 10.80 0.19 -2.56
N PHE A 107 10.41 1.37 -2.12
CA PHE A 107 9.14 1.97 -2.55
C PHE A 107 9.24 2.45 -4.00
N HIS A 108 8.15 2.26 -4.72
CA HIS A 108 8.05 2.71 -6.12
C HIS A 108 7.53 4.15 -6.20
N MET A 109 6.80 4.58 -5.17
CA MET A 109 6.11 5.85 -5.21
C MET A 109 5.93 6.38 -3.80
N HIS A 110 5.79 7.70 -3.69
CA HIS A 110 5.67 8.41 -2.43
C HIS A 110 4.48 9.37 -2.54
N LEU A 111 3.50 9.21 -1.69
CA LEU A 111 2.30 10.06 -1.67
C LEU A 111 2.25 10.85 -0.38
N VAL A 112 1.88 12.12 -0.49
CA VAL A 112 1.73 13.00 0.67
C VAL A 112 0.25 13.06 1.05
N LYS A 113 -0.06 12.85 2.32
CA LYS A 113 -1.43 12.93 2.83
C LYS A 113 -1.94 14.36 2.79
N PRO A 114 -3.23 14.59 2.63
CA PRO A 114 -4.32 13.63 2.56
C PRO A 114 -4.44 12.99 1.18
N LEU A 115 -4.87 11.72 1.16
CA LEU A 115 -5.03 10.97 -0.09
C LEU A 115 -6.45 11.15 -0.61
N THR A 116 -6.56 11.69 -1.81
CA THR A 116 -7.85 11.86 -2.48
C THR A 116 -8.08 10.71 -3.45
N MET A 117 -9.31 10.59 -3.91
CA MET A 117 -9.67 9.57 -4.89
C MET A 117 -8.82 9.70 -6.15
N ASN A 118 -8.58 10.91 -6.63
CA ASN A 118 -7.77 11.14 -7.81
C ASN A 118 -6.32 10.72 -7.62
N VAL A 119 -5.75 11.02 -6.45
CA VAL A 119 -4.39 10.64 -6.13
C VAL A 119 -4.25 9.12 -6.09
N LEU A 120 -5.21 8.45 -5.45
CA LEU A 120 -5.19 7.00 -5.34
C LEU A 120 -5.36 6.34 -6.71
N THR A 121 -6.30 6.84 -7.51
CA THR A 121 -6.53 6.30 -8.85
C THR A 121 -5.27 6.40 -9.69
N ASP A 122 -4.64 7.57 -9.69
CA ASP A 122 -3.42 7.78 -10.46
C ASP A 122 -2.29 6.86 -10.00
N ALA A 123 -2.08 6.79 -8.69
CA ALA A 123 -0.99 5.99 -8.13
C ALA A 123 -1.15 4.50 -8.45
N LEU A 124 -2.37 3.99 -8.34
CA LEU A 124 -2.61 2.56 -8.53
C LEU A 124 -2.67 2.18 -10.00
N SER A 125 -3.08 3.10 -10.87
CA SER A 125 -3.16 2.78 -12.30
C SER A 125 -1.80 2.74 -12.98
N ARG A 126 -0.80 3.48 -12.49
CA ARG A 126 0.52 3.54 -13.11
C ARG A 126 1.22 2.19 -13.23
N GLY A 127 0.99 1.31 -12.29
CA GLY A 127 1.64 0.01 -12.29
C GLY A 127 0.99 -1.02 -13.20
N ARG A 128 -0.07 -0.65 -13.87
CA ARG A 128 -0.84 -1.60 -14.67
C ARG A 128 -0.40 -1.65 -16.13
N LEU A 129 0.45 -0.76 -16.50
CA LEU A 129 1.03 -0.75 -17.84
C LEU A 129 2.22 -1.71 -17.94
#